data_1a94b1d51178c35e14dfebf54eae0e19
#
_entry.id   1a94b1d51178c35e14dfebf54eae0e19
#
_cell.length_a   1.000
_cell.length_b   1.000
_cell.length_c   1.000
_cell.angle_alpha   90.00
_cell.angle_beta   90.00
_cell.angle_gamma   90.00
#
_symmetry.space_group_name_H-M   'P 1'
#
loop_
_entity.id
_entity.type
_entity.pdbx_description
1 polymer ?
#
loop_
_entity_poly.entity_id
_entity_poly.type
_entity_poly.pdbx_seq_one_letter_code
_entity_poly.pdbx_strand_id
1 'polypeptide(L)'
;MKRKILVIASILFVSALVFTLTNLNPRLVPQKKTYPEGTQTITAIWKGVTLFGHSTGYPFTLEKLEDGEWNEVTEKEGAMFQLPAFTLFHGKKFDYNIGIYTDNITAGQYRIVTSMRNDKTGENIPMYCEFEVK
;
A
#
# COMPACT_ATOMS: atom_id res chain seq x y z
N MET A 1 32.19 34.51 -0.53
CA MET A 1 31.76 33.53 -1.55
C MET A 1 31.75 32.10 -1.00
N LYS A 2 32.80 31.59 -0.42
CA LYS A 2 32.90 30.21 0.15
C LYS A 2 31.81 29.90 1.19
N ARG A 3 31.48 30.85 2.12
CA ARG A 3 30.40 30.64 3.11
C ARG A 3 29.00 30.44 2.51
N LYS A 4 28.66 31.20 1.45
CA LYS A 4 27.36 31.07 0.77
C LYS A 4 27.23 29.72 0.09
N ILE A 5 28.28 29.24 -0.56
CA ILE A 5 28.33 27.92 -1.21
C ILE A 5 28.16 26.81 -0.17
N LEU A 6 28.80 26.92 0.99
CA LEU A 6 28.68 25.92 2.04
C LEU A 6 27.26 25.83 2.61
N VAL A 7 26.59 26.97 2.80
CA VAL A 7 25.20 27.03 3.27
C VAL A 7 24.25 26.42 2.26
N ILE A 8 24.40 26.73 0.98
CA ILE A 8 23.57 26.17 -0.10
C ILE A 8 23.77 24.64 -0.18
N ALA A 9 25.02 24.18 -0.13
CA ALA A 9 25.33 22.76 -0.14
C ALA A 9 24.71 22.02 1.07
N SER A 10 24.74 22.63 2.26
CA SER A 10 24.13 22.06 3.46
C SER A 10 22.61 21.99 3.35
N ILE A 11 21.96 23.01 2.81
CA ILE A 11 20.50 23.02 2.60
C ILE A 11 20.10 21.93 1.60
N LEU A 12 20.81 21.80 0.48
CA LEU A 12 20.55 20.77 -0.51
C LEU A 12 20.75 19.36 0.06
N PHE A 13 21.79 19.16 0.86
CA PHE A 13 22.04 17.87 1.51
C PHE A 13 20.95 17.51 2.51
N VAL A 14 20.53 18.44 3.36
CA VAL A 14 19.43 18.24 4.32
C VAL A 14 18.12 17.97 3.59
N SER A 15 17.82 18.71 2.53
CA SER A 15 16.61 18.49 1.71
C SER A 15 16.61 17.13 1.05
N ALA A 16 17.75 16.70 0.50
CA ALA A 16 17.90 15.36 -0.09
C ALA A 16 17.74 14.27 0.96
N LEU A 17 18.31 14.46 2.16
CA LEU A 17 18.20 13.51 3.27
C LEU A 17 16.74 13.38 3.74
N VAL A 18 16.04 14.49 3.94
CA VAL A 18 14.62 14.50 4.32
C VAL A 18 13.76 13.84 3.24
N PHE A 19 13.98 14.17 1.97
CA PHE A 19 13.29 13.54 0.85
C PHE A 19 13.53 12.03 0.81
N THR A 20 14.75 11.58 1.01
CA THR A 20 15.13 10.16 1.05
C THR A 20 14.45 9.45 2.21
N LEU A 21 14.49 10.01 3.42
CA LEU A 21 13.87 9.43 4.61
C LEU A 21 12.34 9.32 4.47
N THR A 22 11.68 10.32 3.89
CA THR A 22 10.22 10.30 3.68
C THR A 22 9.78 9.34 2.60
N ASN A 23 10.66 9.03 1.63
CA ASN A 23 10.37 8.09 0.55
C ASN A 23 10.85 6.65 0.82
N LEU A 24 11.67 6.44 1.86
CA LEU A 24 12.15 5.11 2.25
C LEU A 24 11.09 4.26 2.95
N ASN A 25 10.12 4.88 3.63
CA ASN A 25 9.10 4.14 4.36
C ASN A 25 8.23 3.32 3.41
N PRO A 26 8.22 1.99 3.54
CA PRO A 26 7.39 1.14 2.71
C PRO A 26 5.91 1.44 2.97
N ARG A 27 5.17 1.66 1.90
CA ARG A 27 3.73 1.93 1.95
C ARG A 27 3.05 1.43 0.70
N LEU A 28 1.81 1.02 0.85
CA LEU A 28 0.92 0.65 -0.23
C LEU A 28 -0.05 1.83 -0.44
N VAL A 29 -0.12 2.35 -1.66
CA VAL A 29 -1.00 3.47 -1.98
C VAL A 29 -1.93 3.10 -3.13
N PRO A 30 -3.21 3.51 -3.11
CA PRO A 30 -4.10 3.22 -4.23
C PRO A 30 -3.67 4.04 -5.46
N GLN A 31 -3.84 3.48 -6.65
CA GLN A 31 -3.58 4.18 -7.90
C GLN A 31 -4.52 5.38 -8.07
N LYS A 32 -5.75 5.25 -7.59
CA LYS A 32 -6.74 6.33 -7.50
C LYS A 32 -7.24 6.41 -6.05
N LYS A 33 -7.49 7.62 -5.58
CA LYS A 33 -8.05 7.82 -4.23
C LYS A 33 -9.55 7.49 -4.17
N THR A 34 -10.23 7.62 -5.30
CA THR A 34 -11.68 7.43 -5.40
C THR A 34 -12.00 6.50 -6.56
N TYR A 35 -12.93 5.60 -6.34
CA TYR A 35 -13.45 4.64 -7.29
C TYR A 35 -14.98 4.71 -7.37
N PRO A 36 -15.60 4.40 -8.52
CA PRO A 36 -17.05 4.34 -8.61
C PRO A 36 -17.60 3.08 -7.91
N GLU A 37 -18.86 3.16 -7.49
CA GLU A 37 -19.60 1.97 -7.04
C GLU A 37 -19.55 0.86 -8.08
N GLY A 38 -19.58 -0.40 -7.62
CA GLY A 38 -19.47 -1.56 -8.50
C GLY A 38 -18.06 -1.88 -9.00
N THR A 39 -17.04 -1.12 -8.58
CA THR A 39 -15.65 -1.46 -8.88
C THR A 39 -15.28 -2.84 -8.37
N GLN A 40 -14.65 -3.67 -9.20
CA GLN A 40 -14.26 -5.04 -8.85
C GLN A 40 -12.76 -5.20 -8.58
N THR A 41 -11.96 -4.24 -9.01
CA THR A 41 -10.50 -4.32 -8.88
C THR A 41 -9.93 -2.99 -8.40
N ILE A 42 -9.09 -3.05 -7.37
CA ILE A 42 -8.33 -1.91 -6.85
C ILE A 42 -6.86 -2.13 -7.19
N THR A 43 -6.30 -1.24 -7.98
CA THR A 43 -4.87 -1.24 -8.23
C THR A 43 -4.15 -0.43 -7.17
N ALA A 44 -3.24 -1.06 -6.46
CA ALA A 44 -2.36 -0.42 -5.49
C ALA A 44 -0.91 -0.40 -5.97
N ILE A 45 -0.16 0.61 -5.56
CA ILE A 45 1.24 0.81 -5.91
C ILE A 45 2.07 0.72 -4.65
N TRP A 46 3.03 -0.19 -4.63
CA TRP A 46 4.00 -0.25 -3.56
C TRP A 46 5.03 0.86 -3.74
N LYS A 47 5.24 1.64 -2.69
CA LYS A 47 6.23 2.71 -2.65
C LYS A 47 7.15 2.51 -1.45
N GLY A 48 8.41 2.66 -1.70
CA GLY A 48 9.45 2.54 -0.69
C GLY A 48 10.75 2.06 -1.32
N VAL A 49 11.84 2.30 -0.63
CA VAL A 49 13.15 1.73 -0.95
C VAL A 49 13.55 0.90 0.25
N THR A 50 13.82 -0.37 0.04
CA THR A 50 14.28 -1.26 1.09
C THR A 50 15.71 -1.65 0.81
N LEU A 51 16.56 -1.53 1.82
CA LEU A 51 17.97 -1.97 1.76
C LEU A 51 18.08 -3.50 1.70
N PHE A 52 17.00 -4.20 2.08
CA PHE A 52 16.89 -5.65 2.09
C PHE A 52 15.67 -6.08 1.30
N GLY A 53 15.72 -7.29 0.74
CA GLY A 53 14.60 -7.87 0.02
C GLY A 53 13.34 -7.92 0.88
N HIS A 54 12.23 -7.56 0.28
CA HIS A 54 10.90 -7.71 0.86
C HIS A 54 10.00 -8.40 -0.15
N SER A 55 9.13 -9.24 0.34
CA SER A 55 8.16 -9.98 -0.45
C SER A 55 6.75 -9.82 0.10
N THR A 56 5.77 -10.00 -0.76
CA THR A 56 4.35 -10.04 -0.40
C THR A 56 3.65 -11.12 -1.21
N GLY A 57 2.48 -11.54 -0.75
CA GLY A 57 1.57 -12.41 -1.48
C GLY A 57 0.28 -11.69 -1.86
N TYR A 58 -0.65 -12.42 -2.49
CA TYR A 58 -1.98 -11.93 -2.82
C TYR A 58 -3.02 -11.98 -1.69
N PRO A 59 -2.87 -12.79 -0.63
CA PRO A 59 -3.86 -12.76 0.44
C PRO A 59 -4.00 -11.36 1.00
N PHE A 60 -5.23 -10.88 1.07
CA PHE A 60 -5.58 -9.58 1.63
C PHE A 60 -6.95 -9.64 2.27
N THR A 61 -7.22 -8.71 3.16
CA THR A 61 -8.54 -8.49 3.76
C THR A 61 -9.08 -7.15 3.26
N LEU A 62 -10.36 -7.10 2.96
CA LEU A 62 -11.08 -5.85 2.69
C LEU A 62 -11.77 -5.41 3.96
N GLU A 63 -11.56 -4.16 4.37
CA GLU A 63 -12.24 -3.56 5.51
C GLU A 63 -13.00 -2.31 5.08
N LYS A 64 -14.11 -2.05 5.74
CA LYS A 64 -14.94 -0.85 5.57
C LYS A 64 -14.95 -0.05 6.86
N LEU A 65 -14.84 1.27 6.75
CA LEU A 65 -14.96 2.18 7.88
C LEU A 65 -16.45 2.44 8.16
N GLU A 66 -16.90 2.03 9.34
CA GLU A 66 -18.28 2.24 9.82
C GLU A 66 -18.23 2.71 11.27
N ASP A 67 -18.93 3.81 11.56
CA ASP A 67 -18.99 4.41 12.91
C ASP A 67 -17.62 4.71 13.54
N GLY A 68 -16.61 5.01 12.70
CA GLY A 68 -15.24 5.31 13.14
C GLY A 68 -14.37 4.09 13.37
N GLU A 69 -14.87 2.89 13.11
CA GLU A 69 -14.14 1.63 13.25
C GLU A 69 -13.99 0.91 11.90
N TRP A 70 -12.84 0.24 11.72
CA TRP A 70 -12.60 -0.61 10.55
C TRP A 70 -13.18 -1.99 10.80
N ASN A 71 -14.14 -2.39 9.97
CA ASN A 71 -14.81 -3.68 10.04
C ASN A 71 -14.46 -4.52 8.82
N GLU A 72 -14.09 -5.77 9.04
CA GLU A 72 -13.80 -6.71 7.97
C GLU A 72 -15.05 -7.03 7.16
N VAL A 73 -14.94 -6.94 5.84
CA VAL A 73 -15.96 -7.40 4.91
C VAL A 73 -15.78 -8.92 4.74
N THR A 74 -16.82 -9.69 5.02
CA THR A 74 -16.76 -11.16 4.92
C THR A 74 -16.55 -11.61 3.47
N GLU A 75 -15.61 -12.51 3.25
CA GLU A 75 -15.39 -13.14 1.95
C GLU A 75 -16.63 -13.93 1.51
N LYS A 76 -16.86 -13.97 0.21
CA LYS A 76 -17.88 -14.84 -0.36
C LYS A 76 -17.46 -16.30 -0.20
N GLU A 77 -18.45 -17.18 -0.09
CA GLU A 77 -18.23 -18.61 -0.08
C GLU A 77 -17.50 -19.08 -1.34
N GLY A 78 -16.45 -19.85 -1.17
CA GLY A 78 -15.62 -20.36 -2.27
C GLY A 78 -14.57 -19.37 -2.79
N ALA A 79 -14.36 -18.23 -2.13
CA ALA A 79 -13.26 -17.33 -2.47
C ALA A 79 -11.90 -18.04 -2.33
N MET A 80 -11.04 -17.86 -3.34
CA MET A 80 -9.70 -18.46 -3.34
C MET A 80 -8.66 -17.41 -3.73
N PHE A 81 -7.56 -17.39 -3.00
CA PHE A 81 -6.39 -16.58 -3.33
C PHE A 81 -5.33 -17.41 -4.03
N GLN A 82 -4.69 -16.82 -5.03
CA GLN A 82 -3.44 -17.37 -5.53
C GLN A 82 -2.32 -17.09 -4.53
N LEU A 83 -1.41 -18.05 -4.34
CA LEU A 83 -0.36 -18.00 -3.33
C LEU A 83 1.06 -17.64 -3.83
N PRO A 84 1.31 -17.11 -5.05
CA PRO A 84 2.66 -16.73 -5.42
C PRO A 84 3.16 -15.59 -4.52
N ALA A 85 4.42 -15.69 -4.10
CA ALA A 85 5.12 -14.60 -3.45
C ALA A 85 5.78 -13.70 -4.50
N PHE A 86 5.78 -12.40 -4.26
CA PHE A 86 6.37 -11.40 -5.16
C PHE A 86 7.44 -10.60 -4.42
N THR A 87 8.58 -10.41 -5.07
CA THR A 87 9.57 -9.45 -4.62
C THR A 87 9.05 -8.04 -4.82
N LEU A 88 9.15 -7.21 -3.78
CA LEU A 88 8.72 -5.82 -3.81
C LEU A 88 9.83 -4.91 -4.32
N PHE A 89 9.47 -3.97 -5.19
CA PHE A 89 10.32 -2.88 -5.63
C PHE A 89 9.48 -1.62 -5.83
N HIS A 90 10.10 -0.46 -5.73
CA HIS A 90 9.41 0.81 -5.85
C HIS A 90 8.62 0.92 -7.16
N GLY A 91 7.34 1.31 -7.06
CA GLY A 91 6.44 1.46 -8.19
C GLY A 91 5.75 0.17 -8.66
N LYS A 92 6.02 -0.98 -8.03
CA LYS A 92 5.32 -2.23 -8.36
C LYS A 92 3.83 -2.09 -8.10
N LYS A 93 3.02 -2.49 -9.10
CA LYS A 93 1.57 -2.47 -9.03
C LYS A 93 1.02 -3.84 -8.69
N PHE A 94 -0.06 -3.83 -7.91
CA PHE A 94 -0.85 -5.00 -7.55
C PHE A 94 -2.31 -4.73 -7.82
N ASP A 95 -2.98 -5.66 -8.48
CA ASP A 95 -4.42 -5.62 -8.73
C ASP A 95 -5.12 -6.55 -7.73
N TYR A 96 -5.84 -5.93 -6.79
CA TYR A 96 -6.63 -6.64 -5.80
C TYR A 96 -8.05 -6.81 -6.30
N ASN A 97 -8.46 -8.05 -6.53
CA ASN A 97 -9.82 -8.38 -6.93
C ASN A 97 -10.73 -8.36 -5.71
N ILE A 98 -11.38 -7.24 -5.47
CA ILE A 98 -12.34 -7.09 -4.35
C ILE A 98 -13.68 -7.77 -4.64
N GLY A 99 -13.90 -8.24 -5.86
CA GLY A 99 -15.06 -9.05 -6.24
C GLY A 99 -15.18 -10.36 -5.45
N ILE A 100 -14.11 -10.84 -4.80
CA ILE A 100 -14.17 -11.98 -3.89
C ILE A 100 -14.90 -11.66 -2.58
N TYR A 101 -15.05 -10.38 -2.22
CA TYR A 101 -15.78 -9.92 -1.04
C TYR A 101 -17.19 -9.49 -1.38
N THR A 102 -17.38 -8.76 -2.47
CA THR A 102 -18.70 -8.22 -2.84
C THR A 102 -18.86 -8.11 -4.34
N ASP A 103 -20.07 -8.40 -4.84
CA ASP A 103 -20.43 -8.20 -6.25
C ASP A 103 -20.64 -6.72 -6.58
N ASN A 104 -21.00 -5.92 -5.58
CA ASN A 104 -21.28 -4.51 -5.73
C ASN A 104 -20.80 -3.73 -4.52
N ILE A 105 -19.60 -3.19 -4.61
CA ILE A 105 -19.08 -2.31 -3.57
C ILE A 105 -19.86 -1.00 -3.58
N THR A 106 -20.35 -0.60 -2.41
CA THR A 106 -21.16 0.61 -2.22
C THR A 106 -20.33 1.78 -1.72
N ALA A 107 -20.89 2.99 -1.77
CA ALA A 107 -20.21 4.19 -1.28
C ALA A 107 -19.70 4.02 0.15
N GLY A 108 -18.50 4.52 0.42
CA GLY A 108 -17.85 4.46 1.72
C GLY A 108 -16.34 4.54 1.68
N GLN A 109 -15.74 4.53 2.86
CA GLN A 109 -14.29 4.44 3.03
C GLN A 109 -13.89 2.98 3.22
N TYR A 110 -12.90 2.55 2.49
CA TYR A 110 -12.40 1.18 2.50
C TYR A 110 -10.89 1.13 2.62
N ARG A 111 -10.37 0.01 3.08
CA ARG A 111 -8.94 -0.30 2.98
C ARG A 111 -8.70 -1.77 2.65
N ILE A 112 -7.67 -2.00 1.87
CA ILE A 112 -7.06 -3.31 1.70
C ILE A 112 -6.00 -3.46 2.79
N VAL A 113 -6.04 -4.58 3.49
CA VAL A 113 -5.03 -4.97 4.48
C VAL A 113 -4.29 -6.18 3.96
N THR A 114 -2.98 -6.06 3.85
CA THR A 114 -2.09 -7.15 3.45
C THR A 114 -0.82 -7.10 4.30
N SER A 115 0.14 -7.95 4.04
CA SER A 115 1.41 -7.93 4.75
C SER A 115 2.60 -7.96 3.80
N MET A 116 3.67 -7.33 4.23
CA MET A 116 4.97 -7.41 3.63
C MET A 116 5.89 -8.20 4.56
N ARG A 117 6.68 -9.11 3.99
CA ARG A 117 7.68 -9.87 4.74
C ARG A 117 9.08 -9.32 4.46
N ASN A 118 9.84 -9.08 5.50
CA ASN A 118 11.27 -8.84 5.39
C ASN A 118 11.97 -10.19 5.17
N ASP A 119 12.58 -10.39 4.01
CA ASP A 119 13.18 -11.68 3.62
C ASP A 119 14.40 -12.02 4.46
N LYS A 120 15.06 -11.03 5.07
CA LYS A 120 16.22 -11.24 5.95
C LYS A 120 15.83 -11.62 7.37
N THR A 121 14.84 -10.93 7.96
CA THR A 121 14.45 -11.14 9.36
C THR A 121 13.27 -12.09 9.52
N GLY A 122 12.49 -12.31 8.45
CA GLY A 122 11.24 -13.05 8.47
C GLY A 122 10.07 -12.27 9.11
N GLU A 123 10.28 -11.01 9.49
CA GLU A 123 9.26 -10.17 10.09
C GLU A 123 8.14 -9.84 9.08
N ASN A 124 6.90 -9.95 9.52
CA ASN A 124 5.73 -9.52 8.76
C ASN A 124 5.30 -8.13 9.22
N ILE A 125 5.17 -7.22 8.26
CA ILE A 125 4.79 -5.83 8.46
C ILE A 125 3.42 -5.62 7.81
N PRO A 126 2.38 -5.21 8.56
CA PRO A 126 1.07 -4.94 7.98
C PRO A 126 1.12 -3.73 7.04
N MET A 127 0.40 -3.82 5.93
CA MET A 127 0.31 -2.80 4.91
C MET A 127 -1.16 -2.45 4.69
N TYR A 128 -1.46 -1.17 4.62
CA TYR A 128 -2.81 -0.64 4.45
C TYR A 128 -2.88 0.20 3.18
N CYS A 129 -3.93 -0.02 2.38
CA CYS A 129 -4.22 0.76 1.18
C CYS A 129 -5.63 1.32 1.28
N GLU A 130 -5.76 2.58 1.68
CA GLU A 130 -7.05 3.25 1.91
C GLU A 130 -7.55 3.93 0.64
N PHE A 131 -8.83 3.78 0.34
CA PHE A 131 -9.50 4.38 -0.81
C PHE A 131 -10.97 4.68 -0.49
N GLU A 132 -11.58 5.53 -1.29
CA GLU A 132 -12.99 5.91 -1.18
C GLU A 132 -13.77 5.34 -2.36
N VAL A 133 -15.00 4.93 -2.12
CA VAL A 133 -16.00 4.57 -3.15
C VAL A 133 -17.14 5.57 -3.10
N LYS A 134 -17.52 6.13 -4.27
CA LYS A 134 -18.64 7.07 -4.43
C LYS A 134 -19.19 7.10 -5.84
#